data_dc289b7f51a8ba1788cdb89b526f862d
#
_entry.id   dc289b7f51a8ba1788cdb89b526f862d
#
_cell.length_a   1.000
_cell.length_b   1.000
_cell.length_c   1.000
_cell.angle_alpha   90.00
_cell.angle_beta   90.00
_cell.angle_gamma   90.00
#
_symmetry.space_group_name_H-M   'P 1'
#
loop_
_entity.id
_entity.type
_entity.pdbx_description
1 polymer ?
#
loop_
_entity_poly.entity_id
_entity_poly.type
_entity_poly.pdbx_seq_one_letter_code
_entity_poly.pdbx_strand_id
1 'polypeptide(L)'
;MTGGAASSSRIGSYQEFLSALLSNRELFFEEVVDGTALGKKFRYSTLTIFGLAGFFGLVAGAYSGTFQAISAAIKLPALLFATFLICFPAFYVVQVLVGSRLRLAQIVVLVFGALALTSILLAAFVPIIAFFLISGANYYFQHLLNIAIAGVAGLFGMYALHEGLAVVCDRRGVYPKKALTIMRAWAVLFAFVGVQLAWNLRPFLGDRNQSFQVFGKYQGNFYAAVIYAVNQLFTQPSHPPTPGVGHDSLPATHWLVPRPDSFADTARRHP
;
A
#
# COMPACT_ATOMS: atom_id res chain seq x y z
N MET A 1 17.46 46.40 3.61
CA MET A 1 16.32 45.90 4.36
C MET A 1 15.15 45.71 3.41
N THR A 2 15.08 44.60 2.70
CA THR A 2 13.94 44.25 1.87
C THR A 2 13.24 43.09 2.55
N GLY A 3 12.13 43.42 3.23
CA GLY A 3 11.26 42.45 3.85
C GLY A 3 10.76 41.47 2.79
N GLY A 4 11.17 40.23 2.88
CA GLY A 4 10.61 39.14 2.11
C GLY A 4 9.12 39.05 2.45
N ALA A 5 8.26 39.49 1.54
CA ALA A 5 6.84 39.19 1.61
C ALA A 5 6.70 37.66 1.67
N ALA A 6 6.33 37.13 2.83
CA ALA A 6 5.93 35.76 2.98
C ALA A 6 4.77 35.53 2.01
N SER A 7 5.01 34.84 0.90
CA SER A 7 3.96 34.52 -0.05
C SER A 7 2.90 33.71 0.72
N SER A 8 1.72 34.32 0.88
CA SER A 8 0.62 33.65 1.56
C SER A 8 0.28 32.37 0.76
N SER A 9 0.32 31.23 1.43
CA SER A 9 -0.09 29.97 0.80
C SER A 9 -1.51 30.07 0.29
N ARG A 10 -1.74 29.72 -0.98
CA ARG A 10 -3.08 29.58 -1.57
C ARG A 10 -3.81 28.36 -0.99
N ILE A 11 -3.05 27.41 -0.41
CA ILE A 11 -3.59 26.22 0.29
C ILE A 11 -3.60 26.54 1.79
N GLY A 12 -4.66 27.21 2.27
CA GLY A 12 -4.83 27.61 3.66
C GLY A 12 -5.67 26.64 4.48
N SER A 13 -6.66 25.97 3.85
CA SER A 13 -7.62 25.05 4.47
C SER A 13 -7.42 23.60 4.02
N TYR A 14 -8.03 22.67 4.77
CA TYR A 14 -8.00 21.24 4.39
C TYR A 14 -8.76 20.97 3.08
N GLN A 15 -9.87 21.68 2.84
CA GLN A 15 -10.63 21.53 1.60
C GLN A 15 -9.85 22.02 0.38
N GLU A 16 -9.14 23.14 0.50
CA GLU A 16 -8.25 23.63 -0.56
C GLU A 16 -7.09 22.66 -0.83
N PHE A 17 -6.55 22.03 0.23
CA PHE A 17 -5.54 20.99 0.08
C PHE A 17 -6.06 19.79 -0.72
N LEU A 18 -7.25 19.26 -0.40
CA LEU A 18 -7.86 18.16 -1.14
C LEU A 18 -8.15 18.56 -2.59
N SER A 19 -8.70 19.77 -2.82
CA SER A 19 -8.97 20.29 -4.15
C SER A 19 -7.68 20.46 -4.97
N ALA A 20 -6.63 20.98 -4.36
CA ALA A 20 -5.32 21.11 -5.01
C ALA A 20 -4.76 19.72 -5.39
N LEU A 21 -4.84 18.74 -4.49
CA LEU A 21 -4.30 17.41 -4.74
C LEU A 21 -5.07 16.64 -5.84
N LEU A 22 -6.39 16.86 -5.96
CA LEU A 22 -7.24 16.20 -6.95
C LEU A 22 -7.31 16.91 -8.29
N SER A 23 -7.49 18.23 -8.28
CA SER A 23 -7.84 19.01 -9.48
C SER A 23 -6.72 19.93 -9.95
N ASN A 24 -5.84 20.38 -9.07
CA ASN A 24 -4.76 21.32 -9.40
C ASN A 24 -3.44 20.92 -8.74
N ARG A 25 -2.92 19.75 -9.14
CA ARG A 25 -1.69 19.20 -8.57
C ARG A 25 -0.47 20.10 -8.77
N GLU A 26 -0.39 20.79 -9.89
CA GLU A 26 0.70 21.74 -10.15
C GLU A 26 0.83 22.78 -9.04
N LEU A 27 -0.30 23.36 -8.59
CA LEU A 27 -0.30 24.31 -7.49
C LEU A 27 0.27 23.71 -6.20
N PHE A 28 -0.12 22.46 -5.88
CA PHE A 28 0.41 21.78 -4.71
C PHE A 28 1.92 21.62 -4.79
N PHE A 29 2.41 21.13 -5.94
CA PHE A 29 3.85 20.89 -6.14
C PHE A 29 4.65 22.20 -6.18
N GLU A 30 4.14 23.23 -6.82
CA GLU A 30 4.77 24.57 -6.83
C GLU A 30 4.98 25.11 -5.42
N GLU A 31 3.93 25.12 -4.60
CA GLU A 31 4.03 25.60 -3.23
C GLU A 31 4.95 24.75 -2.37
N VAL A 32 5.06 23.43 -2.63
CA VAL A 32 6.03 22.57 -1.94
C VAL A 32 7.45 22.91 -2.34
N VAL A 33 7.69 23.15 -3.64
CA VAL A 33 9.01 23.57 -4.16
C VAL A 33 9.43 24.92 -3.60
N ASP A 34 8.48 25.84 -3.49
CA ASP A 34 8.74 27.17 -2.92
C ASP A 34 8.91 27.12 -1.39
N GLY A 35 8.65 25.98 -0.79
CA GLY A 35 8.76 25.80 0.65
C GLY A 35 7.63 26.42 1.46
N THR A 36 6.50 26.75 0.79
CA THR A 36 5.38 27.47 1.39
C THR A 36 4.51 26.53 2.23
N ALA A 37 4.32 26.86 3.50
CA ALA A 37 3.43 26.17 4.45
C ALA A 37 3.61 24.63 4.52
N LEU A 38 4.86 24.13 4.43
CA LEU A 38 5.18 22.72 4.41
C LEU A 38 4.59 21.95 5.60
N GLY A 39 4.65 22.53 6.80
CA GLY A 39 4.11 21.90 8.02
C GLY A 39 2.59 21.68 7.95
N LYS A 40 1.83 22.62 7.36
CA LYS A 40 0.38 22.45 7.17
C LYS A 40 0.10 21.34 6.16
N LYS A 41 0.81 21.32 5.01
CA LYS A 41 0.66 20.30 3.98
C LYS A 41 1.01 18.90 4.51
N PHE A 42 2.09 18.79 5.26
CA PHE A 42 2.47 17.54 5.93
C PHE A 42 1.36 17.05 6.86
N ARG A 43 0.81 17.93 7.72
CA ARG A 43 -0.28 17.57 8.64
C ARG A 43 -1.55 17.15 7.88
N TYR A 44 -1.93 17.86 6.83
CA TYR A 44 -3.10 17.52 6.02
C TYR A 44 -2.91 16.21 5.28
N SER A 45 -1.73 15.96 4.68
CA SER A 45 -1.41 14.67 4.07
C SER A 45 -1.49 13.52 5.07
N THR A 46 -0.91 13.69 6.25
CA THR A 46 -0.95 12.70 7.33
C THR A 46 -2.38 12.40 7.77
N LEU A 47 -3.20 13.43 7.98
CA LEU A 47 -4.61 13.27 8.34
C LEU A 47 -5.39 12.51 7.26
N THR A 48 -5.15 12.85 5.99
CA THR A 48 -5.76 12.16 4.84
C THR A 48 -5.37 10.68 4.80
N ILE A 49 -4.08 10.36 5.00
CA ILE A 49 -3.59 8.98 4.99
C ILE A 49 -4.26 8.20 6.13
N PHE A 50 -4.22 8.68 7.36
CA PHE A 50 -4.81 7.96 8.49
C PHE A 50 -6.33 7.84 8.37
N GLY A 51 -7.03 8.90 7.96
CA GLY A 51 -8.48 8.89 7.81
C GLY A 51 -8.95 8.00 6.68
N LEU A 52 -8.46 8.24 5.46
CA LEU A 52 -9.00 7.58 4.27
C LEU A 52 -8.44 6.17 4.05
N ALA A 53 -7.14 5.95 4.24
CA ALA A 53 -6.61 4.59 4.19
C ALA A 53 -7.11 3.74 5.37
N GLY A 54 -7.26 4.35 6.56
CA GLY A 54 -7.89 3.69 7.71
C GLY A 54 -9.34 3.31 7.43
N PHE A 55 -10.12 4.19 6.81
CA PHE A 55 -11.51 3.92 6.41
C PHE A 55 -11.60 2.78 5.39
N PHE A 56 -10.74 2.78 4.37
CA PHE A 56 -10.63 1.66 3.43
C PHE A 56 -10.31 0.35 4.16
N GLY A 57 -9.31 0.36 5.05
CA GLY A 57 -8.92 -0.82 5.84
C GLY A 57 -10.06 -1.33 6.73
N LEU A 58 -10.82 -0.41 7.34
CA LEU A 58 -11.98 -0.75 8.17
C LEU A 58 -13.03 -1.53 7.36
N VAL A 59 -13.40 -1.03 6.18
CA VAL A 59 -14.41 -1.68 5.33
C VAL A 59 -13.88 -2.99 4.76
N ALA A 60 -12.64 -3.02 4.31
CA ALA A 60 -12.01 -4.26 3.82
C ALA A 60 -11.94 -5.33 4.91
N GLY A 61 -11.56 -4.97 6.14
CA GLY A 61 -11.47 -5.89 7.28
C GLY A 61 -12.82 -6.32 7.85
N ALA A 62 -13.90 -5.59 7.56
CA ALA A 62 -15.26 -5.91 8.03
C ALA A 62 -15.77 -7.26 7.47
N TYR A 63 -15.12 -7.81 6.46
CA TYR A 63 -15.43 -9.14 5.91
C TYR A 63 -15.46 -10.24 6.98
N SER A 64 -14.52 -10.23 7.92
CA SER A 64 -14.38 -11.28 8.95
C SER A 64 -14.82 -10.85 10.35
N GLY A 65 -15.23 -9.62 10.54
CA GLY A 65 -15.78 -9.13 11.81
C GLY A 65 -15.14 -7.85 12.34
N THR A 66 -15.70 -7.33 13.43
CA THR A 66 -15.38 -6.00 13.96
C THR A 66 -13.92 -5.86 14.41
N PHE A 67 -13.37 -6.88 15.08
CA PHE A 67 -11.97 -6.82 15.54
C PHE A 67 -10.99 -6.78 14.37
N GLN A 68 -11.28 -7.53 13.29
CA GLN A 68 -10.45 -7.51 12.09
C GLN A 68 -10.58 -6.17 11.35
N ALA A 69 -11.77 -5.58 11.31
CA ALA A 69 -12.01 -4.26 10.74
C ALA A 69 -11.13 -3.19 11.43
N ILE A 70 -11.13 -3.15 12.76
CA ILE A 70 -10.31 -2.21 13.55
C ILE A 70 -8.81 -2.48 13.31
N SER A 71 -8.41 -3.75 13.32
CA SER A 71 -7.02 -4.14 13.06
C SER A 71 -6.57 -3.68 11.67
N ALA A 72 -7.36 -3.90 10.62
CA ALA A 72 -7.04 -3.49 9.26
C ALA A 72 -7.04 -1.96 9.10
N ALA A 73 -7.94 -1.25 9.80
CA ALA A 73 -7.98 0.21 9.82
C ALA A 73 -6.69 0.84 10.36
N ILE A 74 -6.03 0.19 11.32
CA ILE A 74 -4.76 0.64 11.88
C ILE A 74 -3.59 0.18 11.01
N LYS A 75 -3.62 -1.07 10.55
CA LYS A 75 -2.52 -1.68 9.79
C LYS A 75 -2.27 -1.01 8.46
N LEU A 76 -3.32 -0.56 7.75
CA LEU A 76 -3.15 -0.01 6.42
C LEU A 76 -2.41 1.34 6.42
N PRO A 77 -2.79 2.34 7.24
CA PRO A 77 -1.97 3.54 7.40
C PRO A 77 -0.55 3.21 7.91
N ALA A 78 -0.43 2.30 8.90
CA ALA A 78 0.87 1.88 9.43
C ALA A 78 1.75 1.26 8.34
N LEU A 79 1.19 0.47 7.43
CA LEU A 79 1.88 -0.09 6.28
C LEU A 79 2.48 1.02 5.39
N LEU A 80 1.68 2.04 5.04
CA LEU A 80 2.14 3.15 4.20
C LEU A 80 3.27 3.93 4.88
N PHE A 81 3.14 4.20 6.18
CA PHE A 81 4.17 4.86 6.98
C PHE A 81 5.44 4.03 7.10
N ALA A 82 5.32 2.74 7.41
CA ALA A 82 6.46 1.85 7.56
C ALA A 82 7.22 1.67 6.23
N THR A 83 6.49 1.52 5.12
CA THR A 83 7.10 1.47 3.78
C THR A 83 7.86 2.76 3.48
N PHE A 84 7.25 3.91 3.80
CA PHE A 84 7.94 5.20 3.66
C PHE A 84 9.20 5.24 4.51
N LEU A 85 9.12 4.90 5.79
CA LEU A 85 10.24 4.97 6.72
C LEU A 85 11.43 4.09 6.27
N ILE A 86 11.15 2.90 5.75
CA ILE A 86 12.18 1.97 5.26
C ILE A 86 12.81 2.49 3.97
N CYS A 87 12.01 3.00 3.03
CA CYS A 87 12.51 3.39 1.72
C CYS A 87 13.05 4.84 1.67
N PHE A 88 12.66 5.69 2.62
CA PHE A 88 12.98 7.11 2.58
C PHE A 88 14.49 7.42 2.69
N PRO A 89 15.28 6.76 3.55
CA PRO A 89 16.72 7.02 3.62
C PRO A 89 17.43 6.79 2.28
N ALA A 90 17.11 5.68 1.61
CA ALA A 90 17.67 5.38 0.28
C ALA A 90 17.25 6.44 -0.75
N PHE A 91 15.98 6.87 -0.70
CA PHE A 91 15.48 7.92 -1.59
C PHE A 91 16.20 9.25 -1.38
N TYR A 92 16.39 9.66 -0.12
CA TYR A 92 17.06 10.90 0.21
C TYR A 92 18.51 10.91 -0.25
N VAL A 93 19.25 9.81 0.01
CA VAL A 93 20.65 9.68 -0.43
C VAL A 93 20.74 9.80 -1.96
N VAL A 94 19.87 9.12 -2.68
CA VAL A 94 19.83 9.20 -4.15
C VAL A 94 19.52 10.61 -4.63
N GLN A 95 18.59 11.33 -3.99
CA GLN A 95 18.27 12.72 -4.32
C GLN A 95 19.48 13.66 -4.14
N VAL A 96 20.24 13.48 -3.08
CA VAL A 96 21.46 14.25 -2.82
C VAL A 96 22.54 13.95 -3.85
N LEU A 97 22.77 12.65 -4.16
CA LEU A 97 23.79 12.23 -5.13
C LEU A 97 23.51 12.75 -6.55
N VAL A 98 22.23 12.88 -6.92
CA VAL A 98 21.82 13.44 -8.21
C VAL A 98 21.92 14.96 -8.26
N GLY A 99 22.24 15.61 -7.13
CA GLY A 99 22.38 17.06 -7.04
C GLY A 99 21.05 17.79 -6.86
N SER A 100 20.04 17.13 -6.29
CA SER A 100 18.80 17.80 -5.91
C SER A 100 19.07 18.90 -4.89
N ARG A 101 18.57 20.10 -5.14
CA ARG A 101 18.62 21.23 -4.18
C ARG A 101 17.37 21.32 -3.30
N LEU A 102 16.50 20.30 -3.34
CA LEU A 102 15.33 20.24 -2.49
C LEU A 102 15.73 19.98 -1.04
N ARG A 103 15.10 20.72 -0.13
CA ARG A 103 15.26 20.48 1.30
C ARG A 103 14.56 19.15 1.69
N LEU A 104 15.09 18.46 2.69
CA LEU A 104 14.51 17.22 3.21
C LEU A 104 13.01 17.36 3.48
N ALA A 105 12.57 18.46 4.10
CA ALA A 105 11.16 18.72 4.38
C ALA A 105 10.29 18.79 3.12
N GLN A 106 10.81 19.35 2.02
CA GLN A 106 10.09 19.40 0.74
C GLN A 106 9.91 18.01 0.15
N ILE A 107 10.97 17.18 0.19
CA ILE A 107 10.92 15.80 -0.30
C ILE A 107 9.93 14.97 0.51
N VAL A 108 9.93 15.10 1.84
CA VAL A 108 8.97 14.42 2.72
C VAL A 108 7.54 14.81 2.35
N VAL A 109 7.25 16.11 2.20
CA VAL A 109 5.89 16.59 1.87
C VAL A 109 5.45 16.12 0.48
N LEU A 110 6.37 16.05 -0.50
CA LEU A 110 6.07 15.49 -1.83
C LEU A 110 5.62 14.03 -1.75
N VAL A 111 6.39 13.19 -1.03
CA VAL A 111 6.03 11.77 -0.88
C VAL A 111 4.74 11.60 -0.09
N PHE A 112 4.54 12.39 0.98
CA PHE A 112 3.29 12.36 1.75
C PHE A 112 2.09 12.82 0.93
N GLY A 113 2.25 13.78 0.02
CA GLY A 113 1.22 14.17 -0.94
C GLY A 113 0.82 13.01 -1.87
N ALA A 114 1.79 12.26 -2.38
CA ALA A 114 1.55 11.09 -3.20
C ALA A 114 0.83 9.96 -2.41
N LEU A 115 1.24 9.71 -1.16
CA LEU A 115 0.58 8.74 -0.29
C LEU A 115 -0.85 9.19 0.09
N ALA A 116 -1.06 10.49 0.29
CA ALA A 116 -2.40 11.04 0.52
C ALA A 116 -3.30 10.82 -0.70
N LEU A 117 -2.80 11.05 -1.92
CA LEU A 117 -3.54 10.76 -3.15
C LEU A 117 -3.86 9.26 -3.28
N THR A 118 -2.90 8.38 -3.00
CA THR A 118 -3.15 6.93 -2.93
C THR A 118 -4.29 6.62 -1.95
N SER A 119 -4.30 7.24 -0.77
CA SER A 119 -5.33 7.02 0.25
C SER A 119 -6.71 7.54 -0.18
N ILE A 120 -6.77 8.65 -0.90
CA ILE A 120 -8.01 9.17 -1.50
C ILE A 120 -8.57 8.18 -2.52
N LEU A 121 -7.71 7.64 -3.38
CA LEU A 121 -8.12 6.64 -4.39
C LEU A 121 -8.60 5.35 -3.71
N LEU A 122 -7.90 4.85 -2.69
CA LEU A 122 -8.38 3.71 -1.92
C LEU A 122 -9.78 3.96 -1.36
N ALA A 123 -10.01 5.11 -0.75
CA ALA A 123 -11.32 5.48 -0.21
C ALA A 123 -12.40 5.61 -1.28
N ALA A 124 -12.06 6.07 -2.48
CA ALA A 124 -12.99 6.15 -3.61
C ALA A 124 -13.49 4.76 -4.07
N PHE A 125 -12.73 3.70 -3.86
CA PHE A 125 -13.13 2.33 -4.15
C PHE A 125 -13.92 1.65 -3.03
N VAL A 126 -14.07 2.27 -1.86
CA VAL A 126 -14.82 1.71 -0.72
C VAL A 126 -16.26 1.29 -1.10
N PRO A 127 -17.05 2.06 -1.86
CA PRO A 127 -18.40 1.64 -2.24
C PRO A 127 -18.40 0.32 -3.03
N ILE A 128 -17.41 0.08 -3.88
CA ILE A 128 -17.28 -1.16 -4.66
C ILE A 128 -16.99 -2.34 -3.72
N ILE A 129 -16.05 -2.18 -2.79
CA ILE A 129 -15.75 -3.23 -1.81
C ILE A 129 -16.97 -3.53 -0.94
N ALA A 130 -17.66 -2.48 -0.45
CA ALA A 130 -18.86 -2.62 0.37
C ALA A 130 -19.99 -3.36 -0.38
N PHE A 131 -20.19 -3.05 -1.66
CA PHE A 131 -21.16 -3.74 -2.50
C PHE A 131 -20.88 -5.25 -2.56
N PHE A 132 -19.65 -5.66 -2.87
CA PHE A 132 -19.30 -7.07 -2.93
C PHE A 132 -19.32 -7.75 -1.55
N LEU A 133 -18.99 -7.01 -0.50
CA LEU A 133 -19.09 -7.49 0.89
C LEU A 133 -20.53 -7.86 1.26
N ILE A 134 -21.49 -7.01 0.91
CA ILE A 134 -22.93 -7.19 1.19
C ILE A 134 -23.51 -8.28 0.27
N SER A 135 -23.07 -8.34 -0.99
CA SER A 135 -23.52 -9.34 -1.96
C SER A 135 -23.02 -10.77 -1.66
N GLY A 136 -22.23 -10.96 -0.60
CA GLY A 136 -21.76 -12.28 -0.21
C GLY A 136 -20.67 -12.86 -1.12
N ALA A 137 -19.86 -12.00 -1.73
CA ALA A 137 -18.76 -12.43 -2.59
C ALA A 137 -17.79 -13.39 -1.87
N ASN A 138 -17.23 -14.32 -2.64
CA ASN A 138 -16.26 -15.30 -2.15
C ASN A 138 -15.00 -14.60 -1.57
N TYR A 139 -14.41 -15.20 -0.53
CA TYR A 139 -13.19 -14.73 0.12
C TYR A 139 -12.03 -14.47 -0.87
N TYR A 140 -11.79 -15.40 -1.80
CA TYR A 140 -10.70 -15.27 -2.77
C TYR A 140 -10.93 -14.10 -3.74
N PHE A 141 -12.18 -13.91 -4.18
CA PHE A 141 -12.54 -12.76 -5.02
C PHE A 141 -12.32 -11.44 -4.27
N GLN A 142 -12.81 -11.35 -3.03
CA GLN A 142 -12.67 -10.14 -2.21
C GLN A 142 -11.18 -9.83 -1.94
N HIS A 143 -10.37 -10.87 -1.71
CA HIS A 143 -8.94 -10.72 -1.51
C HIS A 143 -8.22 -10.17 -2.75
N LEU A 144 -8.49 -10.73 -3.92
CA LEU A 144 -7.93 -10.28 -5.20
C LEU A 144 -8.42 -8.87 -5.57
N LEU A 145 -9.69 -8.56 -5.31
CA LEU A 145 -10.26 -7.23 -5.53
C LEU A 145 -9.51 -6.18 -4.70
N ASN A 146 -9.25 -6.45 -3.41
CA ASN A 146 -8.49 -5.53 -2.56
C ASN A 146 -7.04 -5.35 -3.05
N ILE A 147 -6.37 -6.42 -3.49
CA ILE A 147 -5.02 -6.35 -4.05
C ILE A 147 -5.03 -5.50 -5.34
N ALA A 148 -6.00 -5.73 -6.23
CA ALA A 148 -6.12 -4.98 -7.47
C ALA A 148 -6.35 -3.48 -7.22
N ILE A 149 -7.26 -3.14 -6.31
CA ILE A 149 -7.54 -1.76 -5.92
C ILE A 149 -6.29 -1.11 -5.31
N ALA A 150 -5.61 -1.79 -4.39
CA ALA A 150 -4.38 -1.28 -3.79
C ALA A 150 -3.27 -1.07 -4.84
N GLY A 151 -3.15 -1.99 -5.81
CA GLY A 151 -2.23 -1.88 -6.93
C GLY A 151 -2.53 -0.66 -7.80
N VAL A 152 -3.78 -0.47 -8.21
CA VAL A 152 -4.22 0.68 -9.02
C VAL A 152 -3.99 1.99 -8.25
N ALA A 153 -4.42 2.08 -6.99
CA ALA A 153 -4.24 3.28 -6.18
C ALA A 153 -2.75 3.60 -5.96
N GLY A 154 -1.91 2.59 -5.73
CA GLY A 154 -0.46 2.75 -5.59
C GLY A 154 0.21 3.23 -6.87
N LEU A 155 -0.17 2.71 -8.04
CA LEU A 155 0.33 3.17 -9.34
C LEU A 155 -0.01 4.64 -9.60
N PHE A 156 -1.24 5.06 -9.29
CA PHE A 156 -1.63 6.47 -9.42
C PHE A 156 -0.88 7.37 -8.45
N GLY A 157 -0.67 6.96 -7.20
CA GLY A 157 0.14 7.71 -6.24
C GLY A 157 1.59 7.86 -6.70
N MET A 158 2.16 6.81 -7.29
CA MET A 158 3.50 6.82 -7.84
C MET A 158 3.61 7.70 -9.09
N TYR A 159 2.56 7.68 -9.95
CA TYR A 159 2.46 8.60 -11.08
C TYR A 159 2.45 10.06 -10.61
N ALA A 160 1.66 10.39 -9.59
CA ALA A 160 1.59 11.73 -9.02
C ALA A 160 2.93 12.19 -8.43
N LEU A 161 3.66 11.30 -7.76
CA LEU A 161 5.01 11.59 -7.26
C LEU A 161 5.98 11.91 -8.41
N HIS A 162 5.91 11.11 -9.49
CA HIS A 162 6.72 11.34 -10.67
C HIS A 162 6.40 12.68 -11.34
N GLU A 163 5.11 12.99 -11.50
CA GLU A 163 4.63 14.27 -12.05
C GLU A 163 5.15 15.45 -11.21
N GLY A 164 4.99 15.38 -9.88
CA GLY A 164 5.48 16.40 -8.96
C GLY A 164 6.98 16.66 -9.07
N LEU A 165 7.77 15.61 -9.17
CA LEU A 165 9.20 15.75 -9.35
C LEU A 165 9.57 16.23 -10.75
N ALA A 166 8.80 15.90 -11.79
CA ALA A 166 9.01 16.43 -13.14
C ALA A 166 8.79 17.94 -13.19
N VAL A 167 7.73 18.45 -12.54
CA VAL A 167 7.47 19.90 -12.42
C VAL A 167 8.63 20.62 -11.72
N VAL A 168 9.17 20.02 -10.66
CA VAL A 168 10.35 20.56 -9.96
C VAL A 168 11.58 20.59 -10.86
N CYS A 169 11.78 19.54 -11.64
CA CYS A 169 12.90 19.44 -12.58
C CYS A 169 12.88 20.54 -13.65
N ASP A 170 11.70 20.76 -14.20
CA ASP A 170 11.52 21.69 -15.34
C ASP A 170 11.67 23.16 -14.92
N ARG A 171 11.08 23.53 -13.78
CA ARG A 171 11.06 24.93 -13.33
C ARG A 171 12.36 25.44 -12.73
N ARG A 172 13.19 24.58 -12.15
CA ARG A 172 14.43 25.02 -11.48
C ARG A 172 15.71 24.66 -12.21
N GLY A 173 15.64 23.93 -13.32
CA GLY A 173 16.82 23.53 -14.09
C GLY A 173 17.81 22.65 -13.29
N VAL A 174 17.37 22.11 -12.16
CA VAL A 174 18.23 21.51 -11.11
C VAL A 174 18.29 20.00 -11.22
N TYR A 175 17.47 19.42 -12.11
CA TYR A 175 17.33 17.98 -12.19
C TYR A 175 17.78 17.45 -13.56
N PRO A 176 18.86 16.69 -13.65
CA PRO A 176 19.20 16.05 -14.91
C PRO A 176 18.16 14.97 -15.26
N LYS A 177 17.88 14.77 -16.55
CA LYS A 177 16.94 13.74 -17.04
C LYS A 177 17.23 12.33 -16.48
N LYS A 178 18.48 12.06 -16.11
CA LYS A 178 18.90 10.83 -15.41
C LYS A 178 18.25 10.64 -14.04
N ALA A 179 17.92 11.70 -13.33
CA ALA A 179 17.26 11.63 -12.02
C ALA A 179 15.85 11.06 -12.06
N LEU A 180 15.09 11.35 -13.12
CA LEU A 180 13.77 10.77 -13.34
C LEU A 180 13.83 9.24 -13.53
N THR A 181 14.87 8.74 -14.18
CA THR A 181 15.08 7.29 -14.35
C THR A 181 15.39 6.62 -13.01
N ILE A 182 16.28 7.22 -12.22
CA ILE A 182 16.62 6.72 -10.87
C ILE A 182 15.39 6.72 -9.97
N MET A 183 14.55 7.74 -10.08
CA MET A 183 13.32 7.80 -9.32
C MET A 183 12.32 6.71 -9.71
N ARG A 184 12.22 6.37 -11.01
CA ARG A 184 11.38 5.22 -11.43
C ARG A 184 11.89 3.92 -10.81
N ALA A 185 13.20 3.71 -10.78
CA ALA A 185 13.78 2.55 -10.12
C ALA A 185 13.48 2.52 -8.61
N TRP A 186 13.57 3.68 -7.94
CA TRP A 186 13.19 3.79 -6.54
C TRP A 186 11.68 3.54 -6.32
N ALA A 187 10.83 4.02 -7.22
CA ALA A 187 9.40 3.77 -7.16
C ALA A 187 9.07 2.27 -7.22
N VAL A 188 9.78 1.53 -8.07
CA VAL A 188 9.65 0.06 -8.14
C VAL A 188 10.12 -0.58 -6.83
N LEU A 189 11.24 -0.12 -6.26
CA LEU A 189 11.71 -0.58 -4.95
C LEU A 189 10.68 -0.31 -3.84
N PHE A 190 10.09 0.89 -3.83
CA PHE A 190 9.05 1.26 -2.87
C PHE A 190 7.84 0.35 -2.98
N ALA A 191 7.37 0.07 -4.19
CA ALA A 191 6.27 -0.85 -4.45
C ALA A 191 6.61 -2.28 -3.98
N PHE A 192 7.82 -2.75 -4.28
CA PHE A 192 8.29 -4.07 -3.85
C PHE A 192 8.33 -4.19 -2.32
N VAL A 193 8.94 -3.23 -1.62
CA VAL A 193 9.00 -3.21 -0.15
C VAL A 193 7.60 -3.12 0.44
N GLY A 194 6.71 -2.30 -0.15
CA GLY A 194 5.32 -2.19 0.28
C GLY A 194 4.56 -3.52 0.19
N VAL A 195 4.72 -4.26 -0.90
CA VAL A 195 4.11 -5.58 -1.09
C VAL A 195 4.66 -6.59 -0.07
N GLN A 196 5.97 -6.62 0.18
CA GLN A 196 6.58 -7.51 1.18
C GLN A 196 6.10 -7.17 2.59
N LEU A 197 6.00 -5.90 2.92
CA LEU A 197 5.52 -5.46 4.22
C LEU A 197 4.02 -5.75 4.38
N ALA A 198 3.21 -5.57 3.33
CA ALA A 198 1.80 -5.96 3.32
C ALA A 198 1.65 -7.47 3.59
N TRP A 199 2.50 -8.30 2.97
CA TRP A 199 2.50 -9.74 3.22
C TRP A 199 2.81 -10.08 4.69
N ASN A 200 3.74 -9.38 5.31
CA ASN A 200 4.09 -9.58 6.74
C ASN A 200 3.00 -9.10 7.70
N LEU A 201 2.26 -8.04 7.35
CA LEU A 201 1.18 -7.49 8.18
C LEU A 201 -0.18 -8.20 8.01
N ARG A 202 -0.28 -9.20 7.12
CA ARG A 202 -1.53 -9.96 6.96
C ARG A 202 -1.97 -10.62 8.28
N PRO A 203 -3.26 -10.95 8.49
CA PRO A 203 -4.36 -10.77 7.57
C PRO A 203 -4.93 -9.34 7.61
N PHE A 204 -5.29 -8.81 6.46
CA PHE A 204 -6.11 -7.60 6.34
C PHE A 204 -7.60 -7.95 6.27
N LEU A 205 -7.96 -8.95 5.44
CA LEU A 205 -9.33 -9.44 5.31
C LEU A 205 -9.72 -10.37 6.47
N GLY A 206 -8.82 -11.26 6.91
CA GLY A 206 -9.16 -12.37 7.80
C GLY A 206 -10.09 -13.40 7.14
N ASP A 207 -10.19 -14.59 7.75
CA ASP A 207 -11.13 -15.63 7.35
C ASP A 207 -12.27 -15.70 8.38
N ARG A 208 -13.53 -15.79 7.90
CA ARG A 208 -14.72 -15.90 8.78
C ARG A 208 -14.71 -17.12 9.68
N ASN A 209 -14.01 -18.18 9.26
CA ASN A 209 -13.97 -19.46 9.98
C ASN A 209 -12.74 -19.61 10.90
N GLN A 210 -11.89 -18.59 10.99
CA GLN A 210 -10.71 -18.60 11.86
C GLN A 210 -10.84 -17.58 12.99
N SER A 211 -10.28 -17.93 14.17
CA SER A 211 -10.18 -17.00 15.28
C SER A 211 -9.34 -15.78 14.88
N PHE A 212 -9.70 -14.62 15.47
CA PHE A 212 -8.98 -13.36 15.25
C PHE A 212 -7.46 -13.53 15.45
N GLN A 213 -6.69 -13.11 14.46
CA GLN A 213 -5.23 -13.11 14.50
C GLN A 213 -4.71 -11.74 14.09
N VAL A 214 -3.88 -11.15 14.94
CA VAL A 214 -3.23 -9.86 14.61
C VAL A 214 -2.18 -10.06 13.50
N PHE A 215 -1.42 -11.14 13.56
CA PHE A 215 -0.44 -11.51 12.53
C PHE A 215 -0.71 -12.94 12.06
N GLY A 216 -0.71 -13.15 10.75
CA GLY A 216 -0.86 -14.48 10.16
C GLY A 216 0.37 -15.36 10.40
N LYS A 217 0.16 -16.67 10.50
CA LYS A 217 1.27 -17.64 10.55
C LYS A 217 2.14 -17.50 9.30
N TYR A 218 3.45 -17.58 9.49
CA TYR A 218 4.43 -17.45 8.41
C TYR A 218 4.33 -18.65 7.46
N GLN A 219 3.59 -18.52 6.37
CA GLN A 219 3.41 -19.58 5.37
C GLN A 219 3.50 -18.99 3.95
N GLY A 220 4.44 -19.49 3.16
CA GLY A 220 4.58 -19.16 1.74
C GLY A 220 5.00 -17.72 1.44
N ASN A 221 4.93 -17.32 0.17
CA ASN A 221 5.20 -15.98 -0.30
C ASN A 221 3.96 -15.36 -0.95
N PHE A 222 3.96 -14.02 -1.10
CA PHE A 222 2.87 -13.25 -1.69
C PHE A 222 2.45 -13.78 -3.07
N TYR A 223 3.41 -14.08 -3.93
CA TYR A 223 3.14 -14.49 -5.31
C TYR A 223 2.43 -15.85 -5.38
N ALA A 224 2.86 -16.81 -4.56
CA ALA A 224 2.21 -18.13 -4.48
C ALA A 224 0.76 -17.99 -3.98
N ALA A 225 0.50 -17.12 -3.01
CA ALA A 225 -0.86 -16.88 -2.51
C ALA A 225 -1.78 -16.23 -3.55
N VAL A 226 -1.27 -15.29 -4.36
CA VAL A 226 -2.03 -14.67 -5.45
C VAL A 226 -2.37 -15.71 -6.51
N ILE A 227 -1.39 -16.50 -6.96
CA ILE A 227 -1.60 -17.58 -7.95
C ILE A 227 -2.63 -18.59 -7.42
N TYR A 228 -2.52 -19.01 -6.14
CA TYR A 228 -3.47 -19.90 -5.52
C TYR A 228 -4.89 -19.30 -5.50
N ALA A 229 -5.03 -18.03 -5.12
CA ALA A 229 -6.34 -17.36 -5.08
C ALA A 229 -6.96 -17.25 -6.49
N VAL A 230 -6.16 -16.96 -7.51
CA VAL A 230 -6.60 -16.95 -8.92
C VAL A 230 -7.08 -18.34 -9.33
N ASN A 231 -6.29 -19.39 -9.08
CA ASN A 231 -6.68 -20.76 -9.43
C ASN A 231 -7.99 -21.17 -8.73
N GLN A 232 -8.18 -20.79 -7.47
CA GLN A 232 -9.43 -21.09 -6.74
C GLN A 232 -10.66 -20.40 -7.34
N LEU A 233 -10.52 -19.23 -7.92
CA LEU A 233 -11.64 -18.56 -8.61
C LEU A 233 -12.10 -19.32 -9.86
N PHE A 234 -11.17 -19.96 -10.58
CA PHE A 234 -11.48 -20.68 -11.82
C PHE A 234 -11.82 -22.15 -11.58
N THR A 235 -11.44 -22.73 -10.43
CA THR A 235 -11.57 -24.17 -10.16
C THR A 235 -12.79 -24.51 -9.28
N GLN A 236 -13.42 -23.55 -8.61
CA GLN A 236 -14.60 -23.82 -7.82
C GLN A 236 -15.82 -24.07 -8.73
N PRO A 237 -16.37 -25.32 -8.77
CA PRO A 237 -17.71 -25.55 -9.28
C PRO A 237 -18.69 -24.84 -8.33
N SER A 238 -19.72 -24.22 -8.90
CA SER A 238 -20.80 -23.53 -8.21
C SER A 238 -21.74 -24.52 -7.46
N HIS A 239 -21.19 -25.28 -6.50
CA HIS A 239 -22.00 -26.07 -5.60
C HIS A 239 -22.03 -25.44 -4.21
N PRO A 240 -23.20 -25.15 -3.65
CA PRO A 240 -23.30 -24.76 -2.25
C PRO A 240 -22.79 -25.92 -1.37
N PRO A 241 -22.11 -25.64 -0.24
CA PRO A 241 -21.65 -26.68 0.66
C PRO A 241 -22.88 -27.45 1.19
N THR A 242 -22.94 -28.73 0.93
CA THR A 242 -23.88 -29.64 1.57
C THR A 242 -23.64 -29.60 3.09
N PRO A 243 -24.66 -29.35 3.93
CA PRO A 243 -24.50 -29.39 5.36
C PRO A 243 -24.33 -30.85 5.79
N GLY A 244 -23.13 -31.27 6.20
CA GLY A 244 -22.99 -32.58 6.83
C GLY A 244 -21.71 -33.36 6.61
N VAL A 245 -20.61 -32.77 6.16
CA VAL A 245 -19.32 -33.50 6.19
C VAL A 245 -18.32 -32.66 6.97
N GLY A 246 -17.87 -33.19 8.11
CA GLY A 246 -16.90 -32.58 8.99
C GLY A 246 -15.64 -32.19 8.23
N HIS A 247 -15.27 -30.92 8.32
CA HIS A 247 -13.98 -30.39 7.85
C HIS A 247 -12.87 -30.86 8.81
N ASP A 248 -12.51 -32.13 8.72
CA ASP A 248 -11.19 -32.55 9.12
C ASP A 248 -10.23 -32.34 7.98
N SER A 249 -9.20 -31.55 8.26
CA SER A 249 -7.98 -31.39 7.50
C SER A 249 -8.11 -30.80 6.07
N LEU A 250 -7.84 -29.50 5.94
CA LEU A 250 -7.18 -29.01 4.74
C LEU A 250 -5.95 -29.89 4.48
N PRO A 251 -5.76 -30.45 3.28
CA PRO A 251 -4.54 -31.18 3.00
C PRO A 251 -3.36 -30.24 3.24
N ALA A 252 -2.56 -30.56 4.25
CA ALA A 252 -1.24 -29.98 4.37
C ALA A 252 -0.59 -30.09 3.00
N THR A 253 -0.16 -28.99 2.46
CA THR A 253 0.54 -28.89 1.18
C THR A 253 1.72 -29.87 1.19
N HIS A 254 1.49 -31.05 0.69
CA HIS A 254 2.37 -32.22 0.75
C HIS A 254 3.60 -32.07 -0.18
N TRP A 255 3.80 -30.95 -0.80
CA TRP A 255 4.80 -30.83 -1.85
C TRP A 255 5.77 -29.66 -1.68
N LEU A 256 5.98 -29.15 -0.47
CA LEU A 256 6.92 -28.05 -0.25
C LEU A 256 8.03 -28.31 0.78
N VAL A 257 8.12 -29.49 1.42
CA VAL A 257 9.31 -29.84 2.22
C VAL A 257 9.52 -31.36 2.15
N PRO A 258 10.63 -31.86 1.59
CA PRO A 258 11.07 -33.24 1.82
C PRO A 258 11.29 -33.40 3.31
N ARG A 259 10.62 -34.38 3.96
CA ARG A 259 10.90 -34.73 5.36
C ARG A 259 12.34 -35.21 5.46
N PRO A 260 13.11 -34.71 6.44
CA PRO A 260 14.49 -35.18 6.66
C PRO A 260 14.60 -36.65 7.04
N ASP A 261 13.49 -37.33 7.31
CA ASP A 261 13.47 -38.69 7.89
C ASP A 261 13.51 -39.81 6.84
N SER A 262 13.47 -39.50 5.55
CA SER A 262 13.52 -40.52 4.49
C SER A 262 14.93 -41.08 4.24
N PHE A 263 15.96 -40.57 4.89
CA PHE A 263 17.32 -41.11 4.78
C PHE A 263 17.71 -42.12 5.87
N ALA A 264 16.87 -42.31 6.91
CA ALA A 264 17.22 -43.20 8.01
C ALA A 264 16.73 -44.67 7.81
N ASP A 265 15.84 -44.91 6.85
CA ASP A 265 15.21 -46.23 6.67
C ASP A 265 15.89 -47.14 5.61
N THR A 266 16.83 -46.58 4.86
CA THR A 266 17.61 -47.34 3.85
C THR A 266 18.84 -48.06 4.43
N ALA A 267 19.23 -47.74 5.68
CA ALA A 267 20.44 -48.32 6.29
C ALA A 267 20.17 -49.59 7.14
N ARG A 268 18.92 -50.09 7.21
CA ARG A 268 18.57 -51.27 8.04
C ARG A 268 18.06 -52.47 7.26
N ARG A 269 18.26 -52.56 5.97
CA ARG A 269 17.93 -53.77 5.20
C ARG A 269 19.12 -54.20 4.37
N HIS A 270 20.09 -54.81 5.02
CA HIS A 270 20.89 -55.90 4.47
C HIS A 270 21.54 -56.67 5.64
N PRO A 271 21.51 -58.02 5.58
CA PRO A 271 21.90 -58.89 6.67
C PRO A 271 23.39 -58.92 6.91
#